data_62112b4106dd69961a1a3179602a4407
#
_entry.id   62112b4106dd69961a1a3179602a4407
#
_cell.length_a   1.000
_cell.length_b   1.000
_cell.length_c   1.000
_cell.angle_alpha   90.00
_cell.angle_beta   90.00
_cell.angle_gamma   90.00
#
_symmetry.space_group_name_H-M   'P 1'
#
loop_
_entity.id
_entity.type
_entity.pdbx_description
1 polymer ?
#
loop_
_entity_poly.entity_id
_entity_poly.type
_entity_poly.pdbx_seq_one_letter_code
_entity_poly.pdbx_strand_id
1 'polypeptide(L)'
;LTTVGIAAMLAPGLLIWKDVVTPPDDAMQLEVLARQWNWSYRLPGEDGQLGAVAVSHTSEENPLGIDPSDPFGQDDVIVYDPVMHLKVDQPVTFLLRSTDVLHNFTVPQFRVKMDFVPGQVTYIWAEPKEPGSYDLLCEELCGVGHYAMRGRVIVDTEESYAAWLADQPTFAETQAELSTDLAAGQAGYAVCS
;
A
#
# COMPACT_ATOMS: atom_id res chain seq x y z
N LEU A 1 0.29 44.46 -17.89
CA LEU A 1 -0.96 43.71 -18.07
C LEU A 1 -0.73 42.19 -18.06
N THR A 2 0.20 41.62 -18.87
CA THR A 2 0.48 40.19 -18.94
C THR A 2 1.01 39.62 -17.63
N THR A 3 1.97 40.27 -16.97
CA THR A 3 2.50 39.83 -15.66
C THR A 3 1.46 39.75 -14.58
N VAL A 4 0.57 40.74 -14.52
CA VAL A 4 -0.54 40.77 -13.56
C VAL A 4 -1.54 39.64 -13.86
N GLY A 5 -1.85 39.42 -15.13
CA GLY A 5 -2.71 38.31 -15.56
C GLY A 5 -2.14 36.94 -15.20
N ILE A 6 -0.84 36.73 -15.44
CA ILE A 6 -0.14 35.49 -15.06
C ILE A 6 -0.17 35.30 -13.53
N ALA A 7 0.17 36.32 -12.75
CA ALA A 7 0.14 36.25 -11.30
C ALA A 7 -1.27 35.96 -10.74
N ALA A 8 -2.30 36.55 -11.32
CA ALA A 8 -3.68 36.32 -10.94
C ALA A 8 -4.17 34.88 -11.23
N MET A 9 -3.59 34.21 -12.23
CA MET A 9 -3.89 32.83 -12.55
C MET A 9 -3.03 31.84 -11.72
N LEU A 10 -1.75 32.15 -11.50
CA LEU A 10 -0.83 31.27 -10.76
C LEU A 10 -1.17 31.19 -9.27
N ALA A 11 -1.54 32.31 -8.63
CA ALA A 11 -1.78 32.31 -7.17
C ALA A 11 -2.87 31.32 -6.74
N PRO A 12 -4.09 31.32 -7.31
CA PRO A 12 -5.10 30.31 -6.97
C PRO A 12 -4.68 28.90 -7.40
N GLY A 13 -3.97 28.75 -8.53
CA GLY A 13 -3.48 27.46 -8.98
C GLY A 13 -2.48 26.83 -8.01
N LEU A 14 -1.58 27.61 -7.44
CA LEU A 14 -0.62 27.12 -6.42
C LEU A 14 -1.29 26.74 -5.11
N LEU A 15 -2.36 27.44 -4.71
CA LEU A 15 -3.13 27.08 -3.52
C LEU A 15 -3.83 25.73 -3.70
N ILE A 16 -4.50 25.54 -4.84
CA ILE A 16 -5.13 24.24 -5.18
C ILE A 16 -4.08 23.13 -5.28
N TRP A 17 -2.95 23.42 -5.93
CA TRP A 17 -1.87 22.42 -6.05
C TRP A 17 -1.32 22.00 -4.70
N LYS A 18 -1.18 22.92 -3.75
CA LYS A 18 -0.77 22.62 -2.38
C LYS A 18 -1.71 21.57 -1.76
N ASP A 19 -3.02 21.76 -1.90
CA ASP A 19 -4.01 20.82 -1.34
C ASP A 19 -3.94 19.43 -1.99
N VAL A 20 -3.64 19.37 -3.30
CA VAL A 20 -3.46 18.11 -4.03
C VAL A 20 -2.23 17.32 -3.58
N VAL A 21 -1.13 18.00 -3.24
CA VAL A 21 0.14 17.33 -2.88
C VAL A 21 0.34 17.16 -1.38
N THR A 22 -0.49 17.77 -0.55
CA THR A 22 -0.36 17.71 0.91
C THR A 22 -1.52 16.89 1.49
N PRO A 23 -1.27 15.67 1.96
CA PRO A 23 -2.31 14.89 2.62
C PRO A 23 -2.79 15.58 3.90
N PRO A 24 -4.05 15.40 4.30
CA PRO A 24 -4.54 15.80 5.62
C PRO A 24 -3.73 15.16 6.75
N ASP A 25 -3.63 15.85 7.89
CA ASP A 25 -2.85 15.37 9.05
C ASP A 25 -3.42 14.08 9.67
N ASP A 26 -4.70 13.81 9.46
CA ASP A 26 -5.44 12.63 9.93
C ASP A 26 -5.52 11.52 8.87
N ALA A 27 -4.82 11.65 7.75
CA ALA A 27 -4.81 10.61 6.72
C ALA A 27 -4.13 9.34 7.21
N MET A 28 -4.84 8.21 7.11
CA MET A 28 -4.28 6.89 7.38
C MET A 28 -3.14 6.61 6.40
N GLN A 29 -2.01 6.10 6.90
CA GLN A 29 -0.94 5.64 6.02
C GLN A 29 -1.19 4.20 5.59
N LEU A 30 -1.10 3.93 4.30
CA LEU A 30 -1.19 2.59 3.72
C LEU A 30 0.01 2.40 2.79
N GLU A 31 0.80 1.38 3.04
CA GLU A 31 1.93 1.06 2.17
C GLU A 31 1.50 0.12 1.05
N VAL A 32 1.92 0.44 -0.18
CA VAL A 32 1.73 -0.40 -1.36
C VAL A 32 3.10 -0.83 -1.88
N LEU A 33 3.32 -2.13 -1.95
CA LEU A 33 4.51 -2.73 -2.55
C LEU A 33 4.17 -3.26 -3.94
N ALA A 34 4.86 -2.75 -4.96
CA ALA A 34 4.79 -3.24 -6.33
C ALA A 34 5.97 -4.13 -6.65
N ARG A 35 5.73 -5.24 -7.34
CA ARG A 35 6.75 -6.08 -7.97
C ARG A 35 6.18 -6.74 -9.22
N GLN A 36 7.01 -7.26 -10.07
CA GLN A 36 6.61 -7.93 -11.31
C GLN A 36 5.86 -9.24 -11.01
N TRP A 37 4.58 -9.38 -11.19
CA TRP A 37 3.58 -8.39 -11.63
C TRP A 37 2.40 -8.47 -10.67
N ASN A 38 2.63 -8.07 -9.42
CA ASN A 38 1.68 -8.18 -8.32
C ASN A 38 1.71 -6.94 -7.40
N TRP A 39 0.67 -6.82 -6.61
CA TRP A 39 0.49 -5.81 -5.56
C TRP A 39 0.46 -6.49 -4.20
N SER A 40 1.05 -5.84 -3.21
CA SER A 40 0.87 -6.20 -1.80
C SER A 40 0.61 -4.94 -1.01
N TYR A 41 -0.17 -5.05 0.03
CA TYR A 41 -0.58 -3.90 0.84
C TYR A 41 -0.24 -4.14 2.29
N ARG A 42 0.15 -3.07 2.97
CA ARG A 42 0.33 -3.07 4.41
C ARG A 42 -0.47 -1.93 5.01
N LEU A 43 -1.36 -2.28 5.93
CA LEU A 43 -2.18 -1.36 6.68
C LEU A 43 -1.66 -1.26 8.10
N PRO A 44 -1.75 -0.09 8.75
CA PRO A 44 -1.47 0.01 10.16
C PRO A 44 -2.48 -0.83 10.95
N GLY A 45 -2.03 -1.42 12.02
CA GLY A 45 -2.87 -2.21 12.91
C GLY A 45 -3.76 -1.35 13.81
N GLU A 46 -4.02 -1.85 15.01
CA GLU A 46 -4.88 -1.16 15.99
C GLU A 46 -4.27 0.15 16.50
N ASP A 47 -2.93 0.25 16.51
CA ASP A 47 -2.23 1.45 16.97
C ASP A 47 -2.22 2.59 15.94
N GLY A 48 -2.64 2.32 14.70
CA GLY A 48 -2.74 3.29 13.59
C GLY A 48 -1.39 3.72 13.03
N GLN A 49 -0.30 3.01 13.33
CA GLN A 49 1.05 3.33 12.90
C GLN A 49 1.66 2.14 12.13
N LEU A 50 2.34 2.43 11.03
CA LEU A 50 3.13 1.42 10.33
C LEU A 50 4.46 1.22 11.02
N GLY A 51 4.84 -0.04 11.28
CA GLY A 51 6.12 -0.39 11.84
C GLY A 51 7.30 -0.03 10.92
N ALA A 52 8.49 0.07 11.50
CA ALA A 52 9.73 0.33 10.78
C ALA A 52 10.04 -0.76 9.75
N VAL A 53 10.64 -0.35 8.64
CA VAL A 53 11.08 -1.26 7.58
C VAL A 53 12.55 -1.03 7.25
N ALA A 54 13.27 -2.10 6.92
CA ALA A 54 14.63 -2.03 6.45
C ALA A 54 14.92 -3.10 5.40
N VAL A 55 15.77 -2.78 4.44
CA VAL A 55 16.19 -3.72 3.39
C VAL A 55 16.86 -4.97 3.99
N SER A 56 17.53 -4.83 5.13
CA SER A 56 18.16 -5.95 5.84
C SER A 56 17.18 -7.01 6.35
N HIS A 57 15.91 -6.66 6.50
CA HIS A 57 14.83 -7.56 6.95
C HIS A 57 14.03 -8.15 5.78
N THR A 58 14.37 -7.77 4.54
CA THR A 58 13.65 -8.29 3.36
C THR A 58 14.04 -9.74 3.09
N SER A 59 13.03 -10.61 3.01
CA SER A 59 13.14 -12.03 2.62
C SER A 59 11.92 -12.43 1.78
N GLU A 60 11.85 -13.70 1.37
CA GLU A 60 10.65 -14.22 0.69
C GLU A 60 9.42 -14.20 1.61
N GLU A 61 9.64 -14.44 2.91
CA GLU A 61 8.61 -14.47 3.94
C GLU A 61 8.26 -13.06 4.45
N ASN A 62 9.15 -12.10 4.27
CA ASN A 62 8.97 -10.71 4.68
C ASN A 62 9.37 -9.76 3.54
N PRO A 63 8.64 -9.75 2.42
CA PRO A 63 9.00 -8.96 1.25
C PRO A 63 8.91 -7.44 1.48
N LEU A 64 8.16 -7.01 2.48
CA LEU A 64 8.04 -5.61 2.90
C LEU A 64 9.25 -5.16 3.72
N GLY A 65 10.01 -6.10 4.32
CA GLY A 65 11.16 -5.81 5.16
C GLY A 65 10.79 -5.17 6.50
N ILE A 66 9.66 -5.56 7.08
CA ILE A 66 9.20 -5.10 8.39
C ILE A 66 10.22 -5.55 9.44
N ASP A 67 10.60 -4.67 10.36
CA ASP A 67 11.49 -5.01 11.47
C ASP A 67 10.74 -5.88 12.48
N PRO A 68 11.14 -7.16 12.67
CA PRO A 68 10.45 -8.05 13.60
C PRO A 68 10.57 -7.63 15.07
N SER A 69 11.50 -6.73 15.38
CA SER A 69 11.71 -6.22 16.74
C SER A 69 10.94 -4.94 17.03
N ASP A 70 10.37 -4.30 16.01
CA ASP A 70 9.58 -3.08 16.19
C ASP A 70 8.19 -3.44 16.71
N PRO A 71 7.79 -2.93 17.90
CA PRO A 71 6.46 -3.20 18.44
C PRO A 71 5.32 -2.64 17.58
N PHE A 72 5.53 -1.54 16.86
CA PHE A 72 4.52 -0.93 15.99
C PHE A 72 4.24 -1.74 14.72
N GLY A 73 5.14 -2.62 14.32
CA GLY A 73 4.95 -3.47 13.15
C GLY A 73 4.27 -4.81 13.44
N GLN A 74 4.06 -5.16 14.70
CA GLN A 74 3.54 -6.49 15.07
C GLN A 74 2.06 -6.64 14.74
N ASP A 75 1.30 -5.58 14.85
CA ASP A 75 -0.13 -5.52 14.53
C ASP A 75 -0.41 -5.03 13.10
N ASP A 76 0.61 -4.69 12.32
CA ASP A 76 0.46 -4.37 10.89
C ASP A 76 -0.24 -5.52 10.16
N VAL A 77 -1.24 -5.18 9.36
CA VAL A 77 -1.97 -6.13 8.53
C VAL A 77 -1.37 -6.18 7.14
N ILE A 78 -1.03 -7.39 6.68
CA ILE A 78 -0.41 -7.58 5.36
C ILE A 78 -1.36 -8.33 4.44
N VAL A 79 -1.66 -7.73 3.29
CA VAL A 79 -2.55 -8.29 2.28
C VAL A 79 -1.74 -8.59 1.01
N TYR A 80 -1.67 -9.85 0.63
CA TYR A 80 -1.00 -10.31 -0.60
C TYR A 80 -1.97 -10.49 -1.79
N ASP A 81 -3.26 -10.32 -1.56
CA ASP A 81 -4.28 -10.32 -2.60
C ASP A 81 -4.20 -8.99 -3.41
N PRO A 82 -4.37 -8.99 -4.73
CA PRO A 82 -4.41 -7.76 -5.53
C PRO A 82 -5.65 -6.87 -5.29
N VAL A 83 -6.41 -7.17 -4.24
CA VAL A 83 -7.59 -6.40 -3.81
C VAL A 83 -7.25 -5.58 -2.56
N MET A 84 -7.31 -4.27 -2.69
CA MET A 84 -7.12 -3.32 -1.59
C MET A 84 -8.47 -2.85 -1.08
N HIS A 85 -8.67 -2.84 0.22
CA HIS A 85 -9.85 -2.31 0.87
C HIS A 85 -9.59 -0.95 1.50
N LEU A 86 -10.51 -0.01 1.31
CA LEU A 86 -10.48 1.34 1.87
C LEU A 86 -11.83 1.67 2.49
N LYS A 87 -11.81 2.44 3.56
CA LYS A 87 -13.03 2.95 4.17
C LYS A 87 -13.50 4.23 3.47
N VAL A 88 -14.80 4.34 3.21
CA VAL A 88 -15.41 5.58 2.69
C VAL A 88 -15.19 6.75 3.64
N ASP A 89 -15.01 7.95 3.09
CA ASP A 89 -14.77 9.21 3.82
C ASP A 89 -13.54 9.23 4.74
N GLN A 90 -12.61 8.29 4.55
CA GLN A 90 -11.31 8.30 5.23
C GLN A 90 -10.21 8.73 4.27
N PRO A 91 -9.48 9.83 4.56
CA PRO A 91 -8.28 10.17 3.83
C PRO A 91 -7.21 9.10 4.00
N VAL A 92 -6.55 8.72 2.90
CA VAL A 92 -5.49 7.72 2.89
C VAL A 92 -4.28 8.26 2.14
N THR A 93 -3.11 8.18 2.76
CA THR A 93 -1.82 8.41 2.12
C THR A 93 -1.23 7.08 1.70
N PHE A 94 -1.13 6.85 0.41
CA PHE A 94 -0.47 5.67 -0.14
C PHE A 94 1.03 5.90 -0.20
N LEU A 95 1.79 5.11 0.56
CA LEU A 95 3.25 5.05 0.50
C LEU A 95 3.64 3.99 -0.52
N LEU A 96 4.28 4.38 -1.61
CA LEU A 96 4.51 3.53 -2.77
C LEU A 96 5.96 3.10 -2.83
N ARG A 97 6.19 1.78 -2.84
CA ARG A 97 7.52 1.17 -2.93
C ARG A 97 7.56 0.12 -4.04
N SER A 98 8.70 0.01 -4.71
CA SER A 98 8.99 -1.06 -5.67
C SER A 98 10.27 -1.79 -5.29
N THR A 99 10.27 -3.11 -5.46
CA THR A 99 11.44 -3.95 -5.21
C THR A 99 12.26 -4.27 -6.47
N ASP A 100 11.74 -3.97 -7.65
CA ASP A 100 12.36 -4.39 -8.92
C ASP A 100 12.47 -3.26 -9.95
N VAL A 101 11.40 -2.93 -10.65
CA VAL A 101 11.38 -1.95 -11.74
C VAL A 101 10.40 -0.81 -11.45
N LEU A 102 10.31 0.13 -12.36
CA LEU A 102 9.26 1.16 -12.31
C LEU A 102 7.89 0.52 -12.52
N HIS A 103 6.94 0.90 -11.68
CA HIS A 103 5.51 0.64 -11.81
C HIS A 103 4.74 1.94 -11.63
N ASN A 104 3.44 1.88 -11.79
CA ASN A 104 2.61 3.06 -11.55
C ASN A 104 1.34 2.67 -10.80
N PHE A 105 0.99 3.46 -9.79
CA PHE A 105 -0.26 3.36 -9.05
C PHE A 105 -1.27 4.28 -9.69
N THR A 106 -2.24 3.72 -10.39
CA THR A 106 -3.32 4.50 -11.01
C THR A 106 -4.68 3.95 -10.60
N VAL A 107 -5.50 4.81 -10.01
CA VAL A 107 -6.93 4.57 -9.81
C VAL A 107 -7.67 5.67 -10.58
N PRO A 108 -8.14 5.40 -11.81
CA PRO A 108 -8.67 6.43 -12.71
C PRO A 108 -9.84 7.20 -12.11
N GLN A 109 -10.74 6.50 -11.41
CA GLN A 109 -11.92 7.12 -10.80
C GLN A 109 -11.56 8.07 -9.65
N PHE A 110 -10.46 7.82 -8.95
CA PHE A 110 -9.93 8.72 -7.91
C PHE A 110 -9.11 9.86 -8.51
N ARG A 111 -8.80 9.81 -9.81
CA ARG A 111 -7.93 10.76 -10.52
C ARG A 111 -6.53 10.85 -9.90
N VAL A 112 -6.05 9.74 -9.36
CA VAL A 112 -4.70 9.62 -8.79
C VAL A 112 -3.81 8.79 -9.71
N LYS A 113 -2.57 9.25 -9.84
CA LYS A 113 -1.50 8.56 -10.56
C LYS A 113 -0.17 8.95 -9.94
N MET A 114 0.64 7.96 -9.55
CA MET A 114 1.97 8.16 -9.00
C MET A 114 2.85 6.96 -9.29
N ASP A 115 4.12 7.22 -9.63
CA ASP A 115 5.07 6.18 -9.96
C ASP A 115 5.67 5.54 -8.70
N PHE A 116 5.88 4.23 -8.78
CA PHE A 116 6.74 3.49 -7.87
C PHE A 116 8.16 3.55 -8.42
N VAL A 117 9.07 4.13 -7.68
CA VAL A 117 10.47 4.26 -8.07
C VAL A 117 11.33 3.36 -7.20
N PRO A 118 12.03 2.34 -7.76
CA PRO A 118 12.90 1.48 -6.96
C PRO A 118 13.91 2.29 -6.14
N GLY A 119 14.03 1.96 -4.86
CA GLY A 119 14.92 2.66 -3.92
C GLY A 119 14.40 3.98 -3.37
N GLN A 120 13.16 4.38 -3.71
CA GLN A 120 12.49 5.55 -3.16
C GLN A 120 11.11 5.20 -2.65
N VAL A 121 10.65 5.93 -1.64
CA VAL A 121 9.24 5.93 -1.22
C VAL A 121 8.59 7.16 -1.85
N THR A 122 7.71 6.94 -2.80
CA THR A 122 6.85 8.00 -3.34
C THR A 122 5.50 7.96 -2.64
N TYR A 123 4.72 9.00 -2.76
CA TYR A 123 3.40 9.02 -2.12
C TYR A 123 2.38 9.78 -2.96
N ILE A 124 1.13 9.42 -2.77
CA ILE A 124 -0.05 10.14 -3.21
C ILE A 124 -1.15 9.92 -2.18
N TRP A 125 -2.12 10.80 -2.12
CA TRP A 125 -3.25 10.63 -1.21
C TRP A 125 -4.58 10.74 -1.94
N ALA A 126 -5.62 10.13 -1.36
CA ALA A 126 -6.99 10.25 -1.81
C ALA A 126 -7.95 10.08 -0.63
N GLU A 127 -9.15 10.59 -0.79
CA GLU A 127 -10.26 10.36 0.13
C GLU A 127 -11.44 9.80 -0.67
N PRO A 128 -11.71 8.47 -0.58
CA PRO A 128 -12.81 7.84 -1.30
C PRO A 128 -14.15 8.34 -0.78
N LYS A 129 -15.03 8.78 -1.69
CA LYS A 129 -16.33 9.37 -1.32
C LYS A 129 -17.53 8.46 -1.57
N GLU A 130 -17.35 7.44 -2.40
CA GLU A 130 -18.45 6.56 -2.79
C GLU A 130 -18.03 5.10 -2.60
N PRO A 131 -18.81 4.27 -1.87
CA PRO A 131 -18.58 2.84 -1.82
C PRO A 131 -18.68 2.21 -3.21
N GLY A 132 -17.82 1.22 -3.48
CA GLY A 132 -17.80 0.56 -4.78
C GLY A 132 -16.50 -0.18 -5.07
N SER A 133 -16.41 -0.72 -6.27
CA SER A 133 -15.22 -1.43 -6.75
C SER A 133 -14.60 -0.68 -7.92
N TYR A 134 -13.31 -0.36 -7.79
CA TYR A 134 -12.56 0.47 -8.71
C TYR A 134 -11.35 -0.28 -9.25
N ASP A 135 -10.95 0.01 -10.48
CA ASP A 135 -9.75 -0.61 -11.06
C ASP A 135 -8.48 0.04 -10.51
N LEU A 136 -7.51 -0.78 -10.08
CA LEU A 136 -6.12 -0.40 -9.85
C LEU A 136 -5.30 -0.90 -11.03
N LEU A 137 -4.56 0.00 -11.67
CA LEU A 137 -3.81 -0.27 -12.89
C LEU A 137 -2.34 0.10 -12.70
N CYS A 138 -1.46 -0.68 -13.36
CA CYS A 138 -0.10 -0.26 -13.64
C CYS A 138 -0.10 0.41 -15.00
N GLU A 139 0.26 1.70 -15.05
CA GLU A 139 0.33 2.49 -16.29
C GLU A 139 1.78 2.86 -16.68
N GLU A 140 2.77 2.17 -16.10
CA GLU A 140 4.19 2.28 -16.48
C GLU A 140 4.67 0.93 -16.97
N LEU A 141 5.34 0.90 -18.15
CA LEU A 141 5.82 -0.34 -18.76
C LEU A 141 6.83 -1.04 -17.83
N CYS A 142 6.40 -2.09 -17.17
CA CYS A 142 7.15 -2.82 -16.15
C CYS A 142 7.59 -4.24 -16.57
N GLY A 143 7.58 -4.55 -17.86
CA GLY A 143 8.01 -5.83 -18.41
C GLY A 143 6.91 -6.59 -19.13
N VAL A 144 7.16 -7.87 -19.42
CA VAL A 144 6.27 -8.68 -20.29
C VAL A 144 4.88 -8.93 -19.70
N GLY A 145 4.74 -8.90 -18.36
CA GLY A 145 3.46 -9.06 -17.65
C GLY A 145 2.73 -7.75 -17.37
N HIS A 146 3.23 -6.61 -17.88
CA HIS A 146 2.64 -5.30 -17.63
C HIS A 146 1.13 -5.24 -17.89
N TYR A 147 0.66 -5.83 -18.99
CA TYR A 147 -0.76 -5.84 -19.36
C TYR A 147 -1.66 -6.58 -18.36
N ALA A 148 -1.08 -7.49 -17.58
CA ALA A 148 -1.79 -8.31 -16.60
C ALA A 148 -1.69 -7.74 -15.16
N MET A 149 -0.81 -6.74 -14.92
CA MET A 149 -0.63 -6.14 -13.61
C MET A 149 -1.79 -5.22 -13.25
N ARG A 150 -2.84 -5.82 -12.71
CA ARG A 150 -4.09 -5.18 -12.31
C ARG A 150 -4.44 -5.55 -10.88
N GLY A 151 -5.19 -4.70 -10.22
CA GLY A 151 -5.79 -4.92 -8.91
C GLY A 151 -7.18 -4.30 -8.83
N ARG A 152 -7.74 -4.36 -7.67
CA ARG A 152 -9.02 -3.74 -7.32
C ARG A 152 -8.87 -2.89 -6.07
N VAL A 153 -9.57 -1.79 -6.03
CA VAL A 153 -9.82 -1.01 -4.83
C VAL A 153 -11.29 -1.17 -4.49
N ILE A 154 -11.57 -1.76 -3.35
CA ILE A 154 -12.92 -1.84 -2.79
C ILE A 154 -13.05 -0.70 -1.77
N VAL A 155 -14.00 0.18 -1.99
CA VAL A 155 -14.36 1.20 -1.00
C VAL A 155 -15.56 0.67 -0.23
N ASP A 156 -15.35 0.42 1.04
CA ASP A 156 -16.32 -0.17 1.95
C ASP A 156 -17.01 0.87 2.81
N THR A 157 -18.20 0.52 3.29
CA THR A 157 -18.78 1.19 4.47
C THR A 157 -17.93 0.89 5.69
N GLU A 158 -18.08 1.66 6.76
CA GLU A 158 -17.35 1.44 8.01
C GLU A 158 -17.52 0.01 8.55
N GLU A 159 -18.76 -0.52 8.53
CA GLU A 159 -19.07 -1.87 9.02
C GLU A 159 -18.39 -2.96 8.16
N SER A 160 -18.46 -2.83 6.83
CA SER A 160 -17.86 -3.80 5.90
C SER A 160 -16.34 -3.78 6.00
N TYR A 161 -15.73 -2.58 6.10
CA TYR A 161 -14.29 -2.43 6.26
C TYR A 161 -13.81 -3.05 7.57
N ALA A 162 -14.49 -2.77 8.69
CA ALA A 162 -14.13 -3.34 9.99
C ALA A 162 -14.23 -4.87 10.01
N ALA A 163 -15.29 -5.44 9.40
CA ALA A 163 -15.45 -6.87 9.28
C ALA A 163 -14.34 -7.50 8.43
N TRP A 164 -14.01 -6.90 7.29
CA TRP A 164 -12.92 -7.38 6.43
C TRP A 164 -11.57 -7.31 7.14
N LEU A 165 -11.28 -6.18 7.82
CA LEU A 165 -9.99 -5.99 8.51
C LEU A 165 -9.81 -7.00 9.65
N ALA A 166 -10.87 -7.32 10.39
CA ALA A 166 -10.83 -8.29 11.48
C ALA A 166 -10.53 -9.73 11.02
N ASP A 167 -10.76 -10.03 9.75
CA ASP A 167 -10.45 -11.35 9.16
C ASP A 167 -9.01 -11.43 8.60
N GLN A 168 -8.27 -10.32 8.60
CA GLN A 168 -6.90 -10.31 8.07
C GLN A 168 -5.89 -10.66 9.16
N PRO A 169 -4.88 -11.49 8.86
CA PRO A 169 -3.83 -11.79 9.82
C PRO A 169 -2.90 -10.59 10.01
N THR A 170 -2.44 -10.42 11.23
CA THR A 170 -1.37 -9.46 11.55
C THR A 170 -0.01 -10.01 11.14
N PHE A 171 1.01 -9.13 11.08
CA PHE A 171 2.39 -9.55 10.84
C PHE A 171 2.87 -10.57 11.87
N ALA A 172 2.58 -10.35 13.15
CA ALA A 172 2.96 -11.28 14.22
C ALA A 172 2.32 -12.67 14.03
N GLU A 173 1.04 -12.74 13.67
CA GLU A 173 0.33 -13.99 13.40
C GLU A 173 0.91 -14.70 12.19
N THR A 174 1.16 -13.99 11.09
CA THR A 174 1.79 -14.55 9.88
C THR A 174 3.19 -15.12 10.18
N GLN A 175 4.00 -14.43 10.98
CA GLN A 175 5.32 -14.92 11.38
C GLN A 175 5.24 -16.16 12.29
N ALA A 176 4.24 -16.22 13.18
CA ALA A 176 4.01 -17.37 14.05
C ALA A 176 3.60 -18.62 13.26
N GLU A 177 2.69 -18.48 12.29
CA GLU A 177 2.27 -19.57 11.39
C GLU A 177 3.46 -20.11 10.59
N LEU A 178 4.23 -19.21 9.98
CA LEU A 178 5.40 -19.57 9.19
C LEU A 178 6.46 -20.34 10.02
N SER A 179 6.72 -19.89 11.24
CA SER A 179 7.64 -20.56 12.16
C SER A 179 7.18 -21.96 12.54
N THR A 180 5.88 -22.16 12.68
CA THR A 180 5.26 -23.46 13.00
C THR A 180 5.37 -24.41 11.82
N ASP A 181 5.12 -23.96 10.60
CA ASP A 181 5.23 -24.76 9.37
C ASP A 181 6.66 -25.18 9.09
N LEU A 182 7.63 -24.29 9.29
CA LEU A 182 9.05 -24.60 9.17
C LEU A 182 9.48 -25.66 10.20
N ALA A 183 9.03 -25.57 11.44
CA ALA A 183 9.31 -26.56 12.48
C ALA A 183 8.68 -27.93 12.15
N ALA A 184 7.45 -27.95 11.63
CA ALA A 184 6.78 -29.16 11.18
C ALA A 184 7.48 -29.81 9.98
N GLY A 185 7.93 -29.00 9.00
CA GLY A 185 8.72 -29.47 7.85
C GLY A 185 10.05 -30.07 8.27
N GLN A 186 10.77 -29.44 9.20
CA GLN A 186 12.04 -29.99 9.74
C GLN A 186 11.84 -31.32 10.51
N ALA A 187 10.75 -31.43 11.27
CA ALA A 187 10.39 -32.67 11.95
C ALA A 187 10.08 -33.81 10.95
N GLY A 188 9.43 -33.50 9.84
CA GLY A 188 9.15 -34.44 8.75
C GLY A 188 10.42 -34.98 8.07
N TYR A 189 11.42 -34.12 7.84
CA TYR A 189 12.73 -34.55 7.29
C TYR A 189 13.53 -35.43 8.25
N ALA A 190 13.45 -35.17 9.56
CA ALA A 190 14.17 -35.96 10.57
C ALA A 190 13.62 -37.39 10.73
N VAL A 191 12.37 -37.64 10.34
CA VAL A 191 11.76 -38.99 10.37
C VAL A 191 12.11 -39.83 9.14
N CYS A 192 12.55 -39.21 8.04
CA CYS A 192 12.94 -39.89 6.79
C CYS A 192 14.44 -40.15 6.66
N SER A 193 15.26 -39.73 7.60
CA SER A 193 16.72 -39.96 7.66
C SER A 193 17.07 -40.99 8.70
#